data_33a18019f3104719536eea3f79206478
#
_entry.id   33a18019f3104719536eea3f79206478
#
_cell.length_a   1.000
_cell.length_b   1.000
_cell.length_c   1.000
_cell.angle_alpha   90.00
_cell.angle_beta   90.00
_cell.angle_gamma   90.00
#
_symmetry.space_group_name_H-M   'P 1'
#
loop_
_entity.id
_entity.type
_entity.pdbx_description
1 polymer ?
#
loop_
_entity_poly.entity_id
_entity_poly.type
_entity_poly.pdbx_seq_one_letter_code
_entity_poly.pdbx_strand_id
1 'polypeptide(L)'
;MNTIRHYLLLIIGFLYGISAIADNEEMPIIAYYGVPDWQTTEDNFRIFKECGFTISLYPYPSLNLLIKACRYADKYGVKIIGKCPEMVSSPVVATQALIKETGFYGYMMQDEPSVPEIRERQKEIEHIKQFDSIHCFYINLHPYYHKEWIEPTLKVKTYPEYLRAASATSCQQISFDFYPITTAGIRPTWYHNLEMVRQECVRTRKPFWGFVLSVPHDVPFTPNTYYPHPTIASLRLQIYSNLAYGAQAIQYFTYWTPDGSNNFHFHDAPIGLDGKKTKTYYVVKQMNQELKTVSQLFYGAKVLSVHHLGTIPEGTTRQTAMPTNIRSLKIIGRQGAVISLFEKKGHRYLAIVNKSHEETLTIRITARNSIPRYLTKQLQEENIKTSYTISAGDIQLFRLK
;
A
#
# COMPACT_ATOMS: atom_id res chain seq x y z
N MET A 1 55.12 -9.70 0.64
CA MET A 1 53.91 -10.52 0.37
C MET A 1 52.77 -10.37 1.38
N ASN A 2 52.65 -9.23 2.07
CA ASN A 2 51.64 -9.06 3.13
C ASN A 2 50.64 -7.90 2.92
N THR A 3 50.64 -7.26 1.75
CA THR A 3 49.78 -6.08 1.48
C THR A 3 48.55 -6.38 0.68
N ILE A 4 48.37 -7.57 0.09
CA ILE A 4 47.23 -7.94 -0.75
C ILE A 4 46.09 -8.60 0.07
N ARG A 5 46.39 -9.07 1.29
CA ARG A 5 45.39 -9.75 2.13
C ARG A 5 44.43 -8.82 2.86
N HIS A 6 44.75 -7.53 3.00
CA HIS A 6 43.89 -6.54 3.71
C HIS A 6 42.84 -5.89 2.83
N TYR A 7 43.02 -5.86 1.48
CA TYR A 7 42.03 -5.31 0.55
C TYR A 7 40.91 -6.30 0.17
N LEU A 8 41.13 -7.61 0.34
CA LEU A 8 40.10 -8.61 0.04
C LEU A 8 39.02 -8.72 1.15
N LEU A 9 39.36 -8.34 2.39
CA LEU A 9 38.40 -8.36 3.53
C LEU A 9 37.50 -7.12 3.55
N LEU A 10 37.89 -6.01 2.92
CA LEU A 10 37.06 -4.80 2.81
C LEU A 10 36.02 -4.84 1.68
N ILE A 11 36.21 -5.66 0.67
CA ILE A 11 35.25 -5.83 -0.45
C ILE A 11 34.14 -6.83 -0.09
N ILE A 12 34.40 -7.77 0.80
CA ILE A 12 33.38 -8.73 1.27
C ILE A 12 32.42 -8.09 2.28
N GLY A 13 32.84 -7.04 3.01
CA GLY A 13 32.00 -6.30 3.95
C GLY A 13 30.92 -5.41 3.29
N PHE A 14 31.08 -5.07 2.01
CA PHE A 14 30.12 -4.19 1.30
C PHE A 14 29.00 -4.94 0.56
N LEU A 15 29.07 -6.27 0.47
CA LEU A 15 28.05 -7.11 -0.17
C LEU A 15 27.04 -7.72 0.82
N TYR A 16 27.22 -7.53 2.12
CA TYR A 16 26.30 -8.03 3.16
C TYR A 16 25.39 -6.96 3.80
N GLY A 17 25.39 -5.74 3.26
CA GLY A 17 24.56 -4.63 3.75
C GLY A 17 23.11 -4.59 3.23
N ILE A 18 22.64 -5.58 2.44
CA ILE A 18 21.28 -5.64 1.88
C ILE A 18 20.59 -6.96 2.25
N SER A 19 20.78 -7.44 3.47
CA SER A 19 20.14 -8.70 3.87
C SER A 19 19.80 -8.76 5.35
N ALA A 20 19.13 -7.74 5.87
CA ALA A 20 18.58 -7.78 7.22
C ALA A 20 17.12 -7.28 7.30
N ILE A 21 16.39 -7.28 6.18
CA ILE A 21 14.93 -7.39 6.17
C ILE A 21 14.65 -8.82 5.68
N ALA A 22 15.07 -9.76 6.45
CA ALA A 22 14.90 -11.18 6.15
C ALA A 22 13.85 -11.78 7.05
N ASP A 23 12.95 -12.50 6.43
CA ASP A 23 12.09 -13.56 6.95
C ASP A 23 10.81 -13.22 7.72
N ASN A 24 10.23 -12.03 7.63
CA ASN A 24 8.78 -11.97 7.66
C ASN A 24 8.28 -11.89 6.21
N GLU A 25 8.00 -13.04 5.61
CA GLU A 25 7.47 -13.14 4.23
C GLU A 25 6.03 -12.57 4.11
N GLU A 26 5.56 -11.82 5.09
CA GLU A 26 4.21 -11.29 5.18
C GLU A 26 4.17 -9.82 4.76
N MET A 27 3.36 -9.49 3.75
CA MET A 27 3.14 -8.13 3.30
C MET A 27 2.55 -7.28 4.45
N PRO A 28 3.09 -6.09 4.74
CA PRO A 28 2.51 -5.20 5.74
C PRO A 28 1.07 -4.79 5.40
N ILE A 29 0.17 -4.93 6.35
CA ILE A 29 -1.20 -4.42 6.31
C ILE A 29 -1.30 -3.35 7.39
N ILE A 30 -1.39 -2.10 6.95
CA ILE A 30 -1.24 -0.92 7.79
C ILE A 30 -2.60 -0.28 8.00
N ALA A 31 -2.88 0.16 9.21
CA ALA A 31 -4.01 1.04 9.47
C ALA A 31 -3.52 2.44 9.76
N TYR A 32 -3.79 3.37 8.86
CA TYR A 32 -3.71 4.80 9.12
C TYR A 32 -4.87 5.19 10.02
N TYR A 33 -4.64 6.06 11.00
CA TYR A 33 -5.57 6.30 12.08
C TYR A 33 -5.96 4.97 12.76
N GLY A 34 -4.93 4.27 13.25
CA GLY A 34 -5.02 2.94 13.84
C GLY A 34 -5.64 2.94 15.25
N VAL A 35 -4.92 2.44 16.27
CA VAL A 35 -5.37 2.53 17.65
C VAL A 35 -5.05 3.91 18.21
N PRO A 36 -6.05 4.76 18.54
CA PRO A 36 -5.79 6.12 18.95
C PRO A 36 -5.24 6.20 20.38
N ASP A 37 -4.66 7.34 20.72
CA ASP A 37 -3.99 7.60 21.97
C ASP A 37 -4.89 7.36 23.20
N TRP A 38 -6.15 7.85 23.19
CA TRP A 38 -7.13 7.68 24.26
C TRP A 38 -7.66 6.24 24.41
N GLN A 39 -7.37 5.38 23.44
CA GLN A 39 -7.74 3.96 23.41
C GLN A 39 -6.52 3.04 23.41
N THR A 40 -5.37 3.55 23.82
CA THR A 40 -4.12 2.78 23.89
C THR A 40 -4.20 1.78 25.06
N THR A 41 -4.86 0.66 24.80
CA THR A 41 -5.02 -0.49 25.69
C THR A 41 -4.51 -1.77 25.04
N GLU A 42 -4.13 -2.74 25.86
CA GLU A 42 -3.66 -4.05 25.38
C GLU A 42 -4.75 -4.77 24.58
N ASP A 43 -6.01 -4.71 25.04
CA ASP A 43 -7.14 -5.36 24.37
C ASP A 43 -7.43 -4.78 22.97
N ASN A 44 -7.30 -3.47 22.80
CA ASN A 44 -7.47 -2.84 21.50
C ASN A 44 -6.39 -3.27 20.50
N PHE A 45 -5.16 -3.51 20.90
CA PHE A 45 -4.13 -4.08 20.02
C PHE A 45 -4.38 -5.56 19.71
N ARG A 46 -4.95 -6.33 20.64
CA ARG A 46 -5.43 -7.69 20.37
C ARG A 46 -6.53 -7.68 19.31
N ILE A 47 -7.55 -6.84 19.46
CA ILE A 47 -8.67 -6.69 18.50
C ILE A 47 -8.15 -6.20 17.12
N PHE A 48 -7.19 -5.29 17.13
CA PHE A 48 -6.51 -4.80 15.93
C PHE A 48 -5.83 -5.94 15.15
N LYS A 49 -5.05 -6.78 15.85
CA LYS A 49 -4.41 -7.97 15.27
C LYS A 49 -5.44 -8.98 14.76
N GLU A 50 -6.52 -9.22 15.49
CA GLU A 50 -7.61 -10.11 15.06
C GLU A 50 -8.30 -9.63 13.78
N CYS A 51 -8.31 -8.32 13.50
CA CYS A 51 -8.79 -7.74 12.25
C CYS A 51 -7.82 -7.99 11.07
N GLY A 52 -6.59 -8.47 11.36
CA GLY A 52 -5.58 -8.82 10.36
C GLY A 52 -4.54 -7.74 10.08
N PHE A 53 -4.54 -6.63 10.81
CA PHE A 53 -3.53 -5.58 10.68
C PHE A 53 -2.20 -5.98 11.32
N THR A 54 -1.10 -5.48 10.73
CA THR A 54 0.26 -5.72 11.21
C THR A 54 0.94 -4.46 11.72
N ILE A 55 0.53 -3.28 11.25
CA ILE A 55 1.10 -1.98 11.65
C ILE A 55 -0.03 -0.99 11.95
N SER A 56 0.01 -0.38 13.13
CA SER A 56 -0.84 0.75 13.52
C SER A 56 -0.08 2.05 13.33
N LEU A 57 -0.64 2.99 12.57
CA LEU A 57 -0.07 4.30 12.33
C LEU A 57 -0.94 5.34 13.01
N TYR A 58 -0.35 6.09 13.97
CA TYR A 58 -1.06 7.10 14.74
C TYR A 58 -0.10 8.13 15.36
N PRO A 59 -0.46 9.43 15.43
CA PRO A 59 0.26 10.41 16.22
C PRO A 59 -0.12 10.31 17.72
N TYR A 60 0.85 10.35 18.61
CA TYR A 60 0.66 10.29 20.04
C TYR A 60 1.02 11.61 20.72
N PRO A 61 0.32 12.04 21.79
CA PRO A 61 0.57 13.33 22.45
C PRO A 61 1.84 13.35 23.29
N SER A 62 2.49 12.21 23.53
CA SER A 62 3.75 12.14 24.26
C SER A 62 4.56 10.89 23.92
N LEU A 63 5.89 10.99 24.11
CA LEU A 63 6.82 9.88 23.95
C LEU A 63 6.46 8.69 24.87
N ASN A 64 6.08 8.97 26.12
CA ASN A 64 5.69 7.91 27.08
C ASN A 64 4.49 7.12 26.58
N LEU A 65 3.49 7.76 25.99
CA LEU A 65 2.32 7.08 25.47
C LEU A 65 2.63 6.31 24.19
N LEU A 66 3.50 6.84 23.33
CA LEU A 66 3.98 6.13 22.16
C LEU A 66 4.77 4.86 22.55
N ILE A 67 5.66 4.95 23.55
CA ILE A 67 6.37 3.79 24.09
C ILE A 67 5.39 2.75 24.65
N LYS A 68 4.38 3.19 25.41
CA LYS A 68 3.32 2.31 25.93
C LYS A 68 2.58 1.60 24.79
N ALA A 69 2.23 2.33 23.72
CA ALA A 69 1.59 1.75 22.53
C ALA A 69 2.49 0.71 21.86
N CYS A 70 3.78 0.99 21.69
CA CYS A 70 4.75 0.03 21.15
C CYS A 70 4.78 -1.26 21.97
N ARG A 71 4.85 -1.17 23.29
CA ARG A 71 4.88 -2.34 24.18
C ARG A 71 3.61 -3.18 24.13
N TYR A 72 2.44 -2.54 24.08
CA TYR A 72 1.16 -3.25 23.95
C TYR A 72 1.00 -3.90 22.57
N ALA A 73 1.39 -3.20 21.50
CA ALA A 73 1.35 -3.71 20.15
C ALA A 73 2.26 -4.94 19.96
N ASP A 74 3.47 -4.89 20.51
CA ASP A 74 4.47 -5.96 20.37
C ASP A 74 4.01 -7.30 20.97
N LYS A 75 3.22 -7.28 22.05
CA LYS A 75 2.63 -8.50 22.63
C LYS A 75 1.80 -9.32 21.65
N TYR A 76 1.23 -8.67 20.63
CA TYR A 76 0.40 -9.30 19.60
C TYR A 76 1.07 -9.35 18.22
N GLY A 77 2.37 -9.05 18.15
CA GLY A 77 3.10 -8.98 16.89
C GLY A 77 2.58 -7.88 15.96
N VAL A 78 2.11 -6.76 16.54
CA VAL A 78 1.77 -5.52 15.84
C VAL A 78 2.90 -4.54 16.03
N LYS A 79 3.17 -3.72 15.02
CA LYS A 79 4.17 -2.65 15.06
C LYS A 79 3.50 -1.27 15.00
N ILE A 80 4.26 -0.25 15.41
CA ILE A 80 3.79 1.14 15.45
C ILE A 80 4.64 2.01 14.53
N ILE A 81 4.00 2.73 13.60
CA ILE A 81 4.54 3.93 13.01
C ILE A 81 3.92 5.09 13.78
N GLY A 82 4.76 5.87 14.48
CA GLY A 82 4.27 6.89 15.39
C GLY A 82 4.94 8.23 15.23
N LYS A 83 4.31 9.25 15.82
CA LYS A 83 4.82 10.60 15.99
C LYS A 83 4.51 11.09 17.39
N CYS A 84 5.40 11.85 18.00
CA CYS A 84 5.14 12.57 19.23
C CYS A 84 5.89 13.91 19.23
N PRO A 85 5.48 14.91 20.05
CA PRO A 85 6.12 16.21 20.11
C PRO A 85 7.62 16.16 20.42
N GLU A 86 8.05 15.21 21.23
CA GLU A 86 9.46 15.05 21.63
C GLU A 86 10.38 14.64 20.47
N MET A 87 9.82 14.08 19.37
CA MET A 87 10.60 13.86 18.15
C MET A 87 11.10 15.17 17.51
N VAL A 88 10.45 16.30 17.80
CA VAL A 88 10.85 17.63 17.34
C VAL A 88 11.61 18.38 18.42
N SER A 89 11.10 18.41 19.66
CA SER A 89 11.68 19.19 20.77
C SER A 89 12.93 18.56 21.38
N SER A 90 13.09 17.25 21.30
CA SER A 90 14.18 16.49 21.90
C SER A 90 14.51 15.24 21.07
N PRO A 91 14.85 15.38 19.77
CA PRO A 91 14.90 14.28 18.81
C PRO A 91 15.87 13.16 19.21
N VAL A 92 17.02 13.49 19.78
CA VAL A 92 18.02 12.49 20.22
C VAL A 92 17.46 11.63 21.35
N VAL A 93 16.83 12.25 22.36
CA VAL A 93 16.25 11.53 23.52
C VAL A 93 15.10 10.64 23.06
N ALA A 94 14.20 11.17 22.21
CA ALA A 94 13.08 10.42 21.66
C ALA A 94 13.56 9.22 20.85
N THR A 95 14.52 9.43 19.95
CA THR A 95 15.08 8.36 19.11
C THR A 95 15.74 7.28 19.97
N GLN A 96 16.59 7.66 20.94
CA GLN A 96 17.28 6.70 21.81
C GLN A 96 16.33 5.89 22.70
N ALA A 97 15.15 6.41 23.01
CA ALA A 97 14.11 5.70 23.73
C ALA A 97 13.36 4.72 22.80
N LEU A 98 12.98 5.18 21.60
CA LEU A 98 12.15 4.41 20.66
C LEU A 98 12.87 3.23 20.02
N ILE A 99 14.15 3.36 19.70
CA ILE A 99 14.95 2.24 19.12
C ILE A 99 15.09 1.04 20.05
N LYS A 100 14.77 1.18 21.33
CA LYS A 100 14.77 0.09 22.33
C LYS A 100 13.45 -0.69 22.35
N GLU A 101 12.40 -0.16 21.75
CA GLU A 101 11.07 -0.74 21.75
C GLU A 101 10.87 -1.62 20.51
N THR A 102 10.83 -2.91 20.69
CA THR A 102 10.63 -3.89 19.60
C THR A 102 9.34 -3.66 18.81
N GLY A 103 8.31 -3.10 19.45
CA GLY A 103 7.06 -2.71 18.79
C GLY A 103 7.17 -1.46 17.89
N PHE A 104 8.26 -0.70 17.95
CA PHE A 104 8.45 0.48 17.11
C PHE A 104 8.89 0.06 15.70
N TYR A 105 8.18 0.54 14.67
CA TYR A 105 8.49 0.28 13.27
C TYR A 105 9.10 1.49 12.59
N GLY A 106 8.67 2.71 12.96
CA GLY A 106 9.19 3.91 12.33
C GLY A 106 8.50 5.21 12.72
N TYR A 107 8.99 6.26 12.10
CA TYR A 107 8.66 7.65 12.35
C TYR A 107 7.62 8.15 11.35
N MET A 108 6.46 8.63 11.82
CA MET A 108 5.49 9.36 11.02
C MET A 108 5.97 10.81 10.87
N MET A 109 6.53 11.15 9.71
CA MET A 109 7.12 12.48 9.47
C MET A 109 6.04 13.50 9.11
N GLN A 110 5.28 13.27 8.04
CA GLN A 110 4.24 14.19 7.59
C GLN A 110 3.23 13.50 6.67
N ASP A 111 2.00 14.02 6.71
CA ASP A 111 0.92 13.69 5.80
C ASP A 111 0.78 14.79 4.74
N GLU A 112 0.67 14.41 3.49
CA GLU A 112 0.44 15.25 2.30
C GLU A 112 1.31 16.53 2.20
N PRO A 113 2.63 16.47 2.42
CA PRO A 113 3.47 17.66 2.36
C PRO A 113 3.63 18.21 0.94
N SER A 114 3.75 19.53 0.82
CA SER A 114 4.28 20.20 -0.38
C SER A 114 5.78 19.92 -0.56
N VAL A 115 6.34 20.24 -1.74
CA VAL A 115 7.79 20.00 -2.00
C VAL A 115 8.72 20.77 -1.05
N PRO A 116 8.47 22.06 -0.70
CA PRO A 116 9.25 22.71 0.34
C PRO A 116 9.24 21.95 1.68
N GLU A 117 8.07 21.48 2.12
CA GLU A 117 7.95 20.72 3.37
C GLU A 117 8.66 19.36 3.29
N ILE A 118 8.60 18.66 2.15
CA ILE A 118 9.38 17.42 1.92
C ILE A 118 10.88 17.68 2.17
N ARG A 119 11.41 18.82 1.70
CA ARG A 119 12.82 19.18 1.90
C ARG A 119 13.15 19.44 3.37
N GLU A 120 12.21 20.01 4.12
CA GLU A 120 12.37 20.20 5.56
C GLU A 120 12.36 18.85 6.29
N ARG A 121 11.39 17.99 5.99
CA ARG A 121 11.34 16.62 6.56
C ARG A 121 12.61 15.84 6.24
N GLN A 122 13.20 15.99 5.06
CA GLN A 122 14.48 15.34 4.73
C GLN A 122 15.60 15.75 5.69
N LYS A 123 15.68 17.03 6.08
CA LYS A 123 16.69 17.48 7.07
C LYS A 123 16.48 16.84 8.44
N GLU A 124 15.23 16.72 8.87
CA GLU A 124 14.88 16.04 10.12
C GLU A 124 15.23 14.55 10.06
N ILE A 125 14.91 13.88 8.95
CA ILE A 125 15.25 12.47 8.72
C ILE A 125 16.78 12.29 8.78
N GLU A 126 17.57 13.14 8.12
CA GLU A 126 19.03 13.06 8.14
C GLU A 126 19.60 13.25 9.56
N HIS A 127 18.98 14.12 10.36
CA HIS A 127 19.37 14.27 11.76
C HIS A 127 19.06 13.01 12.58
N ILE A 128 17.86 12.45 12.47
CA ILE A 128 17.47 11.22 13.18
C ILE A 128 18.35 10.05 12.74
N LYS A 129 18.68 9.94 11.46
CA LYS A 129 19.51 8.85 10.91
C LYS A 129 20.93 8.78 11.50
N GLN A 130 21.41 9.82 12.13
CA GLN A 130 22.68 9.77 12.87
C GLN A 130 22.59 8.84 14.09
N PHE A 131 21.39 8.58 14.60
CA PHE A 131 21.13 7.79 15.81
C PHE A 131 20.32 6.53 15.49
N ASP A 132 19.57 6.52 14.37
CA ASP A 132 18.73 5.41 13.93
C ASP A 132 18.74 5.28 12.41
N SER A 133 19.46 4.29 11.90
CA SER A 133 19.55 4.00 10.46
C SER A 133 18.67 2.83 10.02
N ILE A 134 17.90 2.23 10.93
CA ILE A 134 17.18 0.96 10.72
C ILE A 134 15.69 1.21 10.50
N HIS A 135 15.05 2.01 11.37
CA HIS A 135 13.61 2.19 11.36
C HIS A 135 13.11 3.02 10.17
N CYS A 136 11.87 2.77 9.81
CA CYS A 136 11.19 3.39 8.69
C CYS A 136 10.93 4.89 8.92
N PHE A 137 11.13 5.70 7.88
CA PHE A 137 10.65 7.07 7.82
C PHE A 137 9.45 7.12 6.88
N TYR A 138 8.33 7.63 7.38
CA TYR A 138 7.06 7.60 6.68
C TYR A 138 6.58 9.02 6.33
N ILE A 139 6.42 9.26 5.04
CA ILE A 139 5.73 10.42 4.49
C ILE A 139 4.63 9.89 3.60
N ASN A 140 3.38 10.34 3.81
CA ASN A 140 2.28 10.06 2.89
C ASN A 140 2.16 11.20 1.88
N LEU A 141 2.02 10.87 0.61
CA LEU A 141 1.99 11.84 -0.48
C LEU A 141 0.56 12.14 -0.89
N HIS A 142 0.32 13.40 -1.23
CA HIS A 142 -0.93 13.85 -1.83
C HIS A 142 -1.24 13.12 -3.14
N PRO A 143 -2.48 12.68 -3.40
CA PRO A 143 -2.84 11.99 -4.64
C PRO A 143 -3.00 12.94 -5.83
N TYR A 144 -2.93 12.39 -7.04
CA TYR A 144 -3.24 13.09 -8.27
C TYR A 144 -4.73 13.08 -8.55
N TYR A 145 -5.51 13.91 -7.84
CA TYR A 145 -6.94 14.04 -8.11
C TYR A 145 -7.20 14.95 -9.31
N HIS A 146 -6.61 16.15 -9.33
CA HIS A 146 -6.83 17.17 -10.34
C HIS A 146 -5.52 17.88 -10.69
N LYS A 147 -5.30 18.12 -11.98
CA LYS A 147 -4.11 18.79 -12.48
C LYS A 147 -3.97 20.22 -11.93
N GLU A 148 -5.09 20.91 -11.78
CA GLU A 148 -5.16 22.30 -11.33
C GLU A 148 -4.69 22.51 -9.88
N TRP A 149 -4.69 21.46 -9.08
CA TRP A 149 -4.26 21.52 -7.67
C TRP A 149 -2.76 21.34 -7.47
N ILE A 150 -2.04 20.85 -8.49
CA ILE A 150 -0.61 20.48 -8.34
C ILE A 150 0.21 21.71 -7.96
N GLU A 151 0.20 22.76 -8.75
CA GLU A 151 1.05 23.93 -8.52
C GLU A 151 0.66 24.69 -7.23
N PRO A 152 -0.60 25.02 -6.96
CA PRO A 152 -0.97 25.73 -5.75
C PRO A 152 -0.78 24.90 -4.47
N THR A 153 -0.95 23.59 -4.52
CA THR A 153 -0.85 22.71 -3.34
C THR A 153 0.56 22.16 -3.15
N LEU A 154 1.15 21.60 -4.20
CA LEU A 154 2.41 20.88 -4.11
C LEU A 154 3.65 21.75 -4.37
N LYS A 155 3.44 23.00 -4.88
CA LYS A 155 4.49 23.98 -5.20
C LYS A 155 5.47 23.48 -6.27
N VAL A 156 4.96 22.72 -7.23
CA VAL A 156 5.66 22.24 -8.44
C VAL A 156 4.69 22.23 -9.62
N LYS A 157 5.21 22.20 -10.85
CA LYS A 157 4.39 22.29 -12.06
C LYS A 157 3.72 20.97 -12.43
N THR A 158 4.31 19.85 -12.06
CA THR A 158 3.81 18.53 -12.47
C THR A 158 3.87 17.52 -11.33
N TYR A 159 2.94 16.57 -11.33
CA TYR A 159 2.92 15.50 -10.33
C TYR A 159 4.18 14.58 -10.38
N PRO A 160 4.77 14.26 -11.55
CA PRO A 160 6.06 13.58 -11.59
C PRO A 160 7.21 14.35 -10.91
N GLU A 161 7.20 15.70 -10.92
CA GLU A 161 8.18 16.48 -10.13
C GLU A 161 7.99 16.30 -8.62
N TYR A 162 6.74 16.26 -8.17
CA TYR A 162 6.39 15.95 -6.77
C TYR A 162 6.90 14.56 -6.35
N LEU A 163 6.61 13.53 -7.16
CA LEU A 163 7.10 12.18 -6.92
C LEU A 163 8.64 12.11 -6.87
N ARG A 164 9.33 12.82 -7.77
CA ARG A 164 10.80 12.91 -7.76
C ARG A 164 11.34 13.55 -6.49
N ALA A 165 10.71 14.63 -6.01
CA ALA A 165 11.11 15.27 -4.76
C ALA A 165 10.94 14.31 -3.57
N ALA A 166 9.83 13.61 -3.50
CA ALA A 166 9.56 12.63 -2.45
C ALA A 166 10.50 11.42 -2.51
N SER A 167 10.71 10.87 -3.68
CA SER A 167 11.59 9.70 -3.87
C SER A 167 13.08 10.00 -3.66
N ALA A 168 13.48 11.28 -3.72
CA ALA A 168 14.84 11.72 -3.38
C ALA A 168 15.10 11.74 -1.86
N THR A 169 14.06 11.64 -1.04
CA THR A 169 14.23 11.58 0.42
C THR A 169 14.82 10.25 0.88
N SER A 170 15.22 10.19 2.14
CA SER A 170 15.70 8.96 2.79
C SER A 170 14.56 8.00 3.21
N CYS A 171 13.30 8.31 2.90
CA CYS A 171 12.21 7.34 3.07
C CYS A 171 12.46 6.10 2.20
N GLN A 172 12.24 4.93 2.78
CA GLN A 172 12.51 3.66 2.11
C GLN A 172 11.43 3.30 1.08
N GLN A 173 10.25 3.90 1.16
CA GLN A 173 9.08 3.65 0.30
C GLN A 173 8.49 4.97 -0.22
N ILE A 174 7.62 4.84 -1.23
CA ILE A 174 6.70 5.88 -1.67
C ILE A 174 5.32 5.52 -1.14
N SER A 175 4.73 6.33 -0.27
CA SER A 175 3.36 6.17 0.21
C SER A 175 2.48 7.27 -0.36
N PHE A 176 1.29 6.92 -0.82
CA PHE A 176 0.29 7.88 -1.28
C PHE A 176 -1.11 7.35 -1.01
N ASP A 177 -2.06 8.22 -0.77
CA ASP A 177 -3.45 7.89 -0.64
C ASP A 177 -4.24 8.33 -1.88
N PHE A 178 -5.07 7.44 -2.37
CA PHE A 178 -6.02 7.71 -3.43
C PHE A 178 -7.28 6.88 -3.20
N TYR A 179 -8.41 7.53 -3.01
CA TYR A 179 -9.69 6.88 -2.76
C TYR A 179 -10.55 6.94 -4.03
N PRO A 180 -10.54 5.85 -4.85
CA PRO A 180 -11.09 5.90 -6.19
C PRO A 180 -12.61 5.81 -6.26
N ILE A 181 -13.28 5.18 -5.29
CA ILE A 181 -14.69 4.82 -5.38
C ILE A 181 -15.53 5.85 -4.62
N THR A 182 -16.41 6.54 -5.33
CA THR A 182 -17.38 7.48 -4.78
C THR A 182 -18.78 7.12 -5.25
N THR A 183 -19.82 7.75 -4.69
CA THR A 183 -21.21 7.61 -5.19
C THR A 183 -21.40 8.13 -6.62
N ALA A 184 -20.48 8.96 -7.12
CA ALA A 184 -20.45 9.40 -8.52
C ALA A 184 -19.69 8.44 -9.45
N GLY A 185 -19.17 7.32 -8.93
CA GLY A 185 -18.42 6.33 -9.67
C GLY A 185 -16.92 6.32 -9.36
N ILE A 186 -16.16 5.62 -10.20
CA ILE A 186 -14.71 5.50 -10.05
C ILE A 186 -14.03 6.75 -10.61
N ARG A 187 -13.16 7.39 -9.83
CA ARG A 187 -12.38 8.56 -10.23
C ARG A 187 -11.48 8.23 -11.44
N PRO A 188 -11.55 8.98 -12.54
CA PRO A 188 -10.87 8.65 -13.79
C PRO A 188 -9.33 8.71 -13.68
N THR A 189 -8.79 9.55 -12.80
CA THR A 189 -7.36 9.77 -12.63
C THR A 189 -6.66 8.69 -11.79
N TRP A 190 -7.40 7.76 -11.18
CA TRP A 190 -6.81 6.76 -10.28
C TRP A 190 -5.72 5.90 -10.93
N TYR A 191 -6.02 5.29 -12.07
CA TYR A 191 -5.04 4.44 -12.76
C TYR A 191 -3.87 5.24 -13.34
N HIS A 192 -4.09 6.51 -13.70
CA HIS A 192 -3.01 7.40 -14.08
C HIS A 192 -2.07 7.67 -12.91
N ASN A 193 -2.64 7.94 -11.71
CA ASN A 193 -1.83 8.10 -10.48
C ASN A 193 -1.00 6.84 -10.20
N LEU A 194 -1.61 5.65 -10.24
CA LEU A 194 -0.92 4.38 -10.04
C LEU A 194 0.23 4.18 -11.05
N GLU A 195 0.01 4.55 -12.32
CA GLU A 195 1.04 4.43 -13.36
C GLU A 195 2.21 5.39 -13.12
N MET A 196 1.96 6.65 -12.75
CA MET A 196 3.03 7.61 -12.42
C MET A 196 3.85 7.15 -11.22
N VAL A 197 3.18 6.66 -10.15
CA VAL A 197 3.88 6.11 -8.97
C VAL A 197 4.69 4.87 -9.34
N ARG A 198 4.12 3.93 -10.11
CA ARG A 198 4.83 2.73 -10.59
C ARG A 198 6.09 3.09 -11.38
N GLN A 199 6.00 4.07 -12.29
CA GLN A 199 7.15 4.54 -13.07
C GLN A 199 8.25 5.10 -12.17
N GLU A 200 7.89 5.87 -11.16
CA GLU A 200 8.84 6.41 -10.20
C GLU A 200 9.48 5.30 -9.34
N CYS A 201 8.71 4.30 -8.91
CA CYS A 201 9.21 3.12 -8.20
C CYS A 201 10.21 2.31 -9.04
N VAL A 202 9.93 2.13 -10.33
CA VAL A 202 10.86 1.47 -11.27
C VAL A 202 12.16 2.27 -11.40
N ARG A 203 12.06 3.60 -11.53
CA ARG A 203 13.22 4.50 -11.67
C ARG A 203 14.11 4.48 -10.43
N THR A 204 13.52 4.47 -9.23
CA THR A 204 14.25 4.61 -7.95
C THR A 204 14.51 3.28 -7.25
N ARG A 205 13.86 2.21 -7.69
CA ARG A 205 13.83 0.89 -7.03
C ARG A 205 13.24 0.93 -5.62
N LYS A 206 12.48 1.96 -5.29
CA LYS A 206 11.73 2.04 -4.03
C LYS A 206 10.38 1.34 -4.19
N PRO A 207 9.92 0.57 -3.20
CA PRO A 207 8.56 0.04 -3.19
C PRO A 207 7.55 1.18 -2.98
N PHE A 208 6.29 0.96 -3.33
CA PHE A 208 5.23 1.84 -2.88
C PHE A 208 4.23 1.12 -1.96
N TRP A 209 3.57 1.91 -1.11
CA TRP A 209 2.50 1.51 -0.23
C TRP A 209 1.22 2.21 -0.69
N GLY A 210 0.22 1.43 -1.07
CA GLY A 210 -1.03 1.97 -1.60
C GLY A 210 -2.14 1.97 -0.57
N PHE A 211 -2.97 3.03 -0.58
CA PHE A 211 -4.13 3.11 0.29
C PHE A 211 -5.37 2.45 -0.29
N VAL A 212 -6.25 2.06 0.62
CA VAL A 212 -7.63 1.65 0.39
C VAL A 212 -8.53 2.32 1.43
N LEU A 213 -9.76 2.62 1.04
CA LEU A 213 -10.70 3.32 1.91
C LEU A 213 -11.58 2.33 2.67
N SER A 214 -11.65 2.48 3.99
CA SER A 214 -12.49 1.67 4.88
C SER A 214 -13.39 2.49 5.80
N VAL A 215 -13.51 3.80 5.59
CA VAL A 215 -14.39 4.68 6.34
C VAL A 215 -15.29 5.49 5.39
N PRO A 216 -16.61 5.37 5.50
CA PRO A 216 -17.53 6.23 4.77
C PRO A 216 -17.45 7.67 5.28
N HIS A 217 -17.50 8.63 4.36
CA HIS A 217 -17.53 10.06 4.67
C HIS A 217 -17.87 10.91 3.44
N ASP A 218 -18.06 12.20 3.64
CA ASP A 218 -18.27 13.14 2.55
C ASP A 218 -17.03 13.31 1.66
N VAL A 219 -17.23 13.51 0.37
CA VAL A 219 -16.13 13.87 -0.53
C VAL A 219 -15.87 15.39 -0.39
N PRO A 220 -14.65 15.80 -0.01
CA PRO A 220 -14.32 17.22 0.13
C PRO A 220 -14.62 18.01 -1.14
N PHE A 221 -15.16 19.21 -0.97
CA PHE A 221 -15.41 20.18 -2.06
C PHE A 221 -16.31 19.67 -3.20
N THR A 222 -17.01 18.53 -3.01
CA THR A 222 -17.90 17.93 -4.02
C THR A 222 -19.28 17.69 -3.40
N PRO A 223 -20.20 18.66 -3.47
CA PRO A 223 -21.54 18.55 -2.88
C PRO A 223 -22.27 17.28 -3.34
N ASN A 224 -23.01 16.65 -2.44
CA ASN A 224 -23.81 15.45 -2.69
C ASN A 224 -23.02 14.24 -3.19
N THR A 225 -21.71 14.21 -2.96
CA THR A 225 -20.84 13.08 -3.29
C THR A 225 -20.22 12.51 -2.02
N TYR A 226 -20.29 11.19 -1.87
CA TYR A 226 -19.86 10.48 -0.68
C TYR A 226 -18.93 9.34 -1.03
N TYR A 227 -18.06 8.99 -0.09
CA TYR A 227 -17.36 7.72 -0.08
C TYR A 227 -18.28 6.68 0.57
N PRO A 228 -18.74 5.67 -0.17
CA PRO A 228 -19.72 4.71 0.33
C PRO A 228 -19.13 3.73 1.36
N HIS A 229 -20.01 3.03 2.08
CA HIS A 229 -19.58 1.91 2.92
C HIS A 229 -18.76 0.90 2.11
N PRO A 230 -17.62 0.43 2.62
CA PRO A 230 -16.80 -0.54 1.93
C PRO A 230 -17.53 -1.90 1.84
N THR A 231 -17.43 -2.51 0.67
CA THR A 231 -17.85 -3.89 0.41
C THR A 231 -16.63 -4.75 0.11
N ILE A 232 -16.77 -6.06 0.14
CA ILE A 232 -15.70 -6.97 -0.30
C ILE A 232 -15.28 -6.65 -1.74
N ALA A 233 -16.23 -6.36 -2.63
CA ALA A 233 -15.93 -6.03 -4.04
C ALA A 233 -15.16 -4.70 -4.16
N SER A 234 -15.57 -3.66 -3.43
CA SER A 234 -14.89 -2.36 -3.47
C SER A 234 -13.48 -2.40 -2.84
N LEU A 235 -13.28 -3.19 -1.78
CA LEU A 235 -11.95 -3.41 -1.20
C LEU A 235 -11.06 -4.23 -2.12
N ARG A 236 -11.60 -5.32 -2.72
CA ARG A 236 -10.86 -6.13 -3.71
C ARG A 236 -10.37 -5.29 -4.87
N LEU A 237 -11.24 -4.46 -5.47
CA LEU A 237 -10.85 -3.59 -6.57
C LEU A 237 -9.67 -2.70 -6.21
N GLN A 238 -9.72 -2.04 -5.06
CA GLN A 238 -8.65 -1.16 -4.59
C GLN A 238 -7.36 -1.93 -4.30
N ILE A 239 -7.46 -3.02 -3.54
CA ILE A 239 -6.30 -3.84 -3.14
C ILE A 239 -5.65 -4.48 -4.36
N TYR A 240 -6.43 -5.19 -5.17
CA TYR A 240 -5.87 -5.93 -6.30
C TYR A 240 -5.32 -5.03 -7.41
N SER A 241 -5.90 -3.83 -7.60
CA SER A 241 -5.29 -2.83 -8.47
C SER A 241 -3.95 -2.35 -7.93
N ASN A 242 -3.85 -2.02 -6.64
CA ASN A 242 -2.58 -1.66 -6.01
C ASN A 242 -1.54 -2.78 -6.16
N LEU A 243 -1.91 -4.03 -5.88
CA LEU A 243 -1.00 -5.19 -6.04
C LEU A 243 -0.58 -5.39 -7.49
N ALA A 244 -1.50 -5.28 -8.45
CA ALA A 244 -1.21 -5.40 -9.88
C ALA A 244 -0.21 -4.34 -10.35
N TYR A 245 -0.23 -3.16 -9.75
CA TYR A 245 0.74 -2.09 -10.02
C TYR A 245 2.04 -2.22 -9.21
N GLY A 246 2.14 -3.17 -8.27
CA GLY A 246 3.37 -3.50 -7.55
C GLY A 246 3.45 -3.01 -6.11
N ALA A 247 2.31 -2.70 -5.48
CA ALA A 247 2.29 -2.33 -4.06
C ALA A 247 2.96 -3.41 -3.19
N GLN A 248 3.76 -2.97 -2.23
CA GLN A 248 4.46 -3.83 -1.28
C GLN A 248 3.93 -3.70 0.16
N ALA A 249 2.95 -2.85 0.37
CA ALA A 249 2.09 -2.79 1.55
C ALA A 249 0.72 -2.24 1.15
N ILE A 250 -0.30 -2.62 1.90
CA ILE A 250 -1.65 -2.05 1.78
C ILE A 250 -1.96 -1.29 3.05
N GLN A 251 -2.44 -0.06 2.88
CA GLN A 251 -2.78 0.84 3.97
C GLN A 251 -4.29 1.14 3.94
N TYR A 252 -4.93 1.09 5.08
CA TYR A 252 -6.35 1.41 5.20
C TYR A 252 -6.54 2.80 5.83
N PHE A 253 -7.30 3.65 5.20
CA PHE A 253 -7.89 4.84 5.79
C PHE A 253 -9.37 4.55 6.07
N THR A 254 -9.77 4.30 7.31
CA THR A 254 -9.08 4.21 8.59
C THR A 254 -9.44 2.90 9.31
N TYR A 255 -8.79 2.61 10.46
CA TYR A 255 -9.24 1.52 11.34
C TYR A 255 -10.22 2.03 12.40
N TRP A 256 -9.90 3.15 13.05
CA TRP A 256 -10.78 3.82 14.00
C TRP A 256 -11.53 4.95 13.31
N THR A 257 -12.81 5.17 13.64
CA THR A 257 -13.57 6.29 13.11
C THR A 257 -12.99 7.60 13.63
N PRO A 258 -12.56 8.53 12.76
CA PRO A 258 -12.11 9.86 13.19
C PRO A 258 -13.26 10.67 13.78
N ASP A 259 -12.95 11.58 14.69
CA ASP A 259 -13.95 12.40 15.43
C ASP A 259 -14.68 13.47 14.58
N GLY A 260 -14.28 13.64 13.30
CA GLY A 260 -14.93 14.56 12.38
C GLY A 260 -14.70 16.04 12.67
N SER A 261 -13.66 16.39 13.44
CA SER A 261 -13.32 17.77 13.82
C SER A 261 -13.05 18.71 12.63
N ASN A 262 -12.87 18.16 11.41
CA ASN A 262 -12.54 18.88 10.18
C ASN A 262 -13.71 18.99 9.18
N ASN A 263 -14.96 19.02 9.65
CA ASN A 263 -16.18 19.07 8.80
C ASN A 263 -16.38 17.84 7.89
N PHE A 264 -15.70 16.71 8.13
CA PHE A 264 -15.94 15.43 7.50
C PHE A 264 -16.84 14.59 8.40
N HIS A 265 -17.96 14.10 7.87
CA HIS A 265 -18.85 13.21 8.60
C HIS A 265 -18.37 11.76 8.51
N PHE A 266 -17.23 11.46 9.15
CA PHE A 266 -16.71 10.10 9.27
C PHE A 266 -17.62 9.23 10.11
N HIS A 267 -17.94 8.03 9.63
CA HIS A 267 -18.73 7.06 10.40
C HIS A 267 -18.38 5.63 9.98
N ASP A 268 -18.72 4.68 10.86
CA ASP A 268 -18.66 3.25 10.57
C ASP A 268 -17.33 2.72 9.99
N ALA A 269 -16.18 3.30 10.37
CA ALA A 269 -14.89 2.63 10.21
C ALA A 269 -14.92 1.26 10.93
N PRO A 270 -13.94 0.38 10.75
CA PRO A 270 -13.90 -0.90 11.48
C PRO A 270 -14.22 -0.79 12.97
N ILE A 271 -13.72 0.24 13.64
CA ILE A 271 -14.09 0.58 15.02
C ILE A 271 -14.81 1.93 15.03
N GLY A 272 -15.97 1.98 15.67
CA GLY A 272 -16.75 3.20 15.87
C GLY A 272 -16.11 4.15 16.89
N LEU A 273 -16.62 5.38 16.98
CA LEU A 273 -16.21 6.36 18.00
C LEU A 273 -16.42 5.85 19.42
N ASP A 274 -17.41 4.99 19.64
CA ASP A 274 -17.70 4.33 20.91
C ASP A 274 -16.77 3.14 21.24
N GLY A 275 -15.79 2.87 20.39
CA GLY A 275 -14.85 1.76 20.56
C GLY A 275 -15.39 0.38 20.17
N LYS A 276 -16.59 0.29 19.63
CA LYS A 276 -17.19 -0.99 19.25
C LYS A 276 -16.89 -1.35 17.80
N LYS A 277 -16.87 -2.67 17.53
CA LYS A 277 -16.76 -3.21 16.18
C LYS A 277 -18.02 -2.87 15.38
N THR A 278 -17.85 -2.26 14.21
CA THR A 278 -18.91 -2.00 13.25
C THR A 278 -19.06 -3.16 12.25
N LYS A 279 -20.01 -3.06 11.33
CA LYS A 279 -20.11 -4.01 10.20
C LYS A 279 -18.85 -4.01 9.34
N THR A 280 -18.23 -2.84 9.17
CA THR A 280 -16.98 -2.66 8.41
C THR A 280 -15.82 -3.47 8.99
N TYR A 281 -15.76 -3.67 10.31
CA TYR A 281 -14.74 -4.53 10.94
C TYR A 281 -14.72 -5.93 10.32
N TYR A 282 -15.87 -6.54 10.14
CA TYR A 282 -15.96 -7.91 9.62
C TYR A 282 -15.65 -7.99 8.13
N VAL A 283 -16.03 -6.96 7.37
CA VAL A 283 -15.69 -6.83 5.95
C VAL A 283 -14.16 -6.70 5.77
N VAL A 284 -13.53 -5.82 6.54
CA VAL A 284 -12.07 -5.61 6.51
C VAL A 284 -11.33 -6.85 7.01
N LYS A 285 -11.79 -7.48 8.10
CA LYS A 285 -11.21 -8.73 8.60
C LYS A 285 -11.23 -9.84 7.55
N GLN A 286 -12.35 -10.03 6.87
CA GLN A 286 -12.47 -11.02 5.78
C GLN A 286 -11.49 -10.68 4.64
N MET A 287 -11.40 -9.40 4.26
CA MET A 287 -10.49 -8.97 3.18
C MET A 287 -9.02 -9.14 3.56
N ASN A 288 -8.64 -8.83 4.79
CA ASN A 288 -7.28 -9.03 5.28
C ASN A 288 -6.87 -10.50 5.33
N GLN A 289 -7.81 -11.41 5.67
CA GLN A 289 -7.57 -12.86 5.60
C GLN A 289 -7.31 -13.32 4.16
N GLU A 290 -8.09 -12.81 3.19
CA GLU A 290 -7.88 -13.10 1.77
C GLU A 290 -6.54 -12.51 1.29
N LEU A 291 -6.26 -11.26 1.64
CA LEU A 291 -5.02 -10.56 1.29
C LEU A 291 -3.79 -11.28 1.83
N LYS A 292 -3.82 -11.78 3.05
CA LYS A 292 -2.71 -12.52 3.66
C LYS A 292 -2.25 -13.70 2.78
N THR A 293 -3.16 -14.38 2.14
CA THR A 293 -2.83 -15.49 1.24
C THR A 293 -2.37 -14.98 -0.13
N VAL A 294 -3.16 -14.11 -0.77
CA VAL A 294 -2.88 -13.66 -2.13
C VAL A 294 -1.59 -12.83 -2.21
N SER A 295 -1.31 -12.02 -1.19
CA SER A 295 -0.10 -11.20 -1.13
C SER A 295 1.20 -12.01 -1.16
N GLN A 296 1.18 -13.29 -0.82
CA GLN A 296 2.36 -14.16 -0.93
C GLN A 296 2.92 -14.24 -2.35
N LEU A 297 2.12 -13.96 -3.39
CA LEU A 297 2.61 -13.87 -4.76
C LEU A 297 3.17 -12.49 -5.10
N PHE A 298 2.70 -11.43 -4.45
CA PHE A 298 3.02 -10.05 -4.81
C PHE A 298 4.13 -9.43 -3.95
N TYR A 299 4.21 -9.79 -2.67
CA TYR A 299 5.24 -9.26 -1.79
C TYR A 299 6.63 -9.72 -2.22
N GLY A 300 7.54 -8.79 -2.47
CA GLY A 300 8.86 -9.05 -3.04
C GLY A 300 8.84 -9.41 -4.53
N ALA A 301 7.70 -9.33 -5.21
CA ALA A 301 7.62 -9.56 -6.65
C ALA A 301 8.05 -8.33 -7.45
N LYS A 302 8.60 -8.56 -8.64
CA LYS A 302 8.94 -7.52 -9.61
C LYS A 302 7.85 -7.45 -10.67
N VAL A 303 7.14 -6.34 -10.75
CA VAL A 303 6.19 -6.08 -11.85
C VAL A 303 6.99 -5.79 -13.12
N LEU A 304 6.70 -6.56 -14.18
CA LEU A 304 7.34 -6.46 -15.49
C LEU A 304 6.57 -5.53 -16.41
N SER A 305 5.24 -5.62 -16.42
CA SER A 305 4.37 -4.71 -17.18
C SER A 305 2.98 -4.64 -16.58
N VAL A 306 2.33 -3.48 -16.76
CA VAL A 306 0.92 -3.28 -16.45
C VAL A 306 0.24 -2.67 -17.67
N HIS A 307 -0.86 -3.24 -18.10
CA HIS A 307 -1.65 -2.79 -19.23
C HIS A 307 -3.15 -2.93 -18.93
N HIS A 308 -3.96 -2.39 -19.81
CA HIS A 308 -5.41 -2.44 -19.69
C HIS A 308 -6.06 -3.12 -20.91
N LEU A 309 -7.15 -3.83 -20.67
CA LEU A 309 -8.09 -4.31 -21.68
C LEU A 309 -9.47 -3.67 -21.46
N GLY A 310 -10.29 -3.61 -22.51
CA GLY A 310 -11.57 -2.91 -22.50
C GLY A 310 -11.38 -1.41 -22.52
N THR A 311 -12.00 -0.68 -21.59
CA THR A 311 -11.80 0.76 -21.40
C THR A 311 -10.38 1.04 -20.94
N ILE A 312 -9.68 1.94 -21.61
CA ILE A 312 -8.31 2.34 -21.29
C ILE A 312 -8.34 3.68 -20.56
N PRO A 313 -8.00 3.73 -19.26
CA PRO A 313 -7.91 4.97 -18.52
C PRO A 313 -6.82 5.89 -19.09
N GLU A 314 -7.03 7.21 -18.99
CA GLU A 314 -6.03 8.20 -19.38
C GLU A 314 -4.70 7.93 -18.67
N GLY A 315 -3.59 8.20 -19.36
CA GLY A 315 -2.23 7.99 -18.83
C GLY A 315 -1.81 6.52 -18.68
N THR A 316 -2.64 5.57 -19.12
CA THR A 316 -2.32 4.13 -19.08
C THR A 316 -2.17 3.54 -20.50
N THR A 317 -1.70 2.31 -20.59
CA THR A 317 -1.43 1.66 -21.87
C THR A 317 -2.35 0.46 -22.13
N ARG A 318 -2.73 0.27 -23.39
CA ARG A 318 -3.49 -0.90 -23.85
C ARG A 318 -2.59 -2.14 -23.89
N GLN A 319 -3.13 -3.30 -23.55
CA GLN A 319 -2.49 -4.58 -23.78
C GLN A 319 -2.42 -4.87 -25.28
N THR A 320 -1.23 -4.89 -25.86
CA THR A 320 -1.01 -5.16 -27.28
C THR A 320 -0.26 -6.46 -27.53
N ALA A 321 0.67 -6.82 -26.64
CA ALA A 321 1.46 -8.05 -26.73
C ALA A 321 1.05 -9.04 -25.64
N MET A 322 0.84 -10.31 -25.99
CA MET A 322 0.54 -11.35 -25.02
C MET A 322 1.83 -11.95 -24.44
N PRO A 323 1.83 -12.36 -23.14
CA PRO A 323 2.89 -13.19 -22.59
C PRO A 323 3.15 -14.42 -23.46
N THR A 324 4.39 -14.91 -23.49
CA THR A 324 4.84 -15.97 -24.39
C THR A 324 3.94 -17.21 -24.41
N ASN A 325 3.37 -17.57 -23.26
CA ASN A 325 2.55 -18.76 -23.08
C ASN A 325 1.06 -18.54 -23.36
N ILE A 326 0.65 -17.30 -23.61
CA ILE A 326 -0.74 -16.95 -23.91
C ILE A 326 -0.84 -16.62 -25.40
N ARG A 327 -1.75 -17.31 -26.11
CA ARG A 327 -2.04 -17.03 -27.51
C ARG A 327 -3.00 -15.86 -27.65
N SER A 328 -4.05 -15.83 -26.83
CA SER A 328 -5.03 -14.76 -26.81
C SER A 328 -5.66 -14.60 -25.43
N LEU A 329 -5.97 -13.35 -25.10
CA LEU A 329 -6.78 -12.97 -23.94
C LEU A 329 -7.83 -11.97 -24.44
N LYS A 330 -9.10 -12.30 -24.27
CA LYS A 330 -10.22 -11.45 -24.70
C LYS A 330 -11.19 -11.25 -23.56
N ILE A 331 -11.71 -10.04 -23.44
CA ILE A 331 -12.83 -9.69 -22.58
C ILE A 331 -14.12 -9.93 -23.35
N ILE A 332 -15.11 -10.50 -22.70
CA ILE A 332 -16.49 -10.64 -23.18
C ILE A 332 -17.33 -9.65 -22.39
N GLY A 333 -17.94 -8.70 -23.08
CA GLY A 333 -18.69 -7.60 -22.44
C GLY A 333 -17.99 -6.24 -22.59
N ARG A 334 -18.50 -5.26 -21.85
CA ARG A 334 -18.03 -3.86 -21.90
C ARG A 334 -17.05 -3.50 -20.80
N GLN A 335 -16.91 -4.35 -19.80
CA GLN A 335 -16.04 -4.12 -18.64
C GLN A 335 -14.57 -4.04 -19.07
N GLY A 336 -13.75 -3.50 -18.21
CA GLY A 336 -12.31 -3.44 -18.39
C GLY A 336 -11.56 -4.31 -17.39
N ALA A 337 -10.30 -4.62 -17.71
CA ALA A 337 -9.39 -5.31 -16.82
C ALA A 337 -8.04 -4.61 -16.73
N VAL A 338 -7.38 -4.72 -15.56
CA VAL A 338 -5.93 -4.51 -15.43
C VAL A 338 -5.24 -5.84 -15.70
N ILE A 339 -4.21 -5.81 -16.53
CA ILE A 339 -3.38 -6.96 -16.87
C ILE A 339 -1.97 -6.69 -16.35
N SER A 340 -1.56 -7.45 -15.35
CA SER A 340 -0.21 -7.33 -14.78
C SER A 340 0.61 -8.59 -15.02
N LEU A 341 1.80 -8.42 -15.58
CA LEU A 341 2.80 -9.46 -15.67
C LEU A 341 3.87 -9.18 -14.60
N PHE A 342 4.14 -10.14 -13.75
CA PHE A 342 5.12 -10.00 -12.69
C PHE A 342 5.94 -11.28 -12.50
N GLU A 343 7.08 -11.13 -11.81
CA GLU A 343 8.01 -12.22 -11.54
C GLU A 343 8.31 -12.29 -10.05
N LYS A 344 8.30 -13.50 -9.50
CA LYS A 344 8.71 -13.78 -8.13
C LYS A 344 9.47 -15.12 -8.07
N LYS A 345 10.63 -15.13 -7.41
CA LYS A 345 11.48 -16.32 -7.21
C LYS A 345 11.69 -17.12 -8.53
N GLY A 346 11.94 -16.40 -9.65
CA GLY A 346 12.19 -17.00 -10.97
C GLY A 346 10.94 -17.48 -11.74
N HIS A 347 9.76 -17.37 -11.16
CA HIS A 347 8.51 -17.72 -11.83
C HIS A 347 7.77 -16.47 -12.30
N ARG A 348 7.14 -16.56 -13.47
CA ARG A 348 6.31 -15.49 -14.05
C ARG A 348 4.84 -15.77 -13.81
N TYR A 349 4.12 -14.72 -13.50
CA TYR A 349 2.69 -14.75 -13.19
C TYR A 349 1.96 -13.70 -14.01
N LEU A 350 0.71 -14.00 -14.33
CA LEU A 350 -0.23 -13.08 -14.94
C LEU A 350 -1.38 -12.88 -13.96
N ALA A 351 -1.64 -11.61 -13.63
CA ALA A 351 -2.80 -11.18 -12.87
C ALA A 351 -3.76 -10.42 -13.76
N ILE A 352 -5.06 -10.72 -13.64
CA ILE A 352 -6.13 -10.04 -14.35
C ILE A 352 -7.12 -9.54 -13.31
N VAL A 353 -7.22 -8.22 -13.13
CA VAL A 353 -8.12 -7.59 -12.16
C VAL A 353 -9.34 -7.04 -12.89
N ASN A 354 -10.54 -7.41 -12.42
CA ASN A 354 -11.79 -6.81 -12.88
C ASN A 354 -11.88 -5.35 -12.39
N LYS A 355 -11.99 -4.39 -13.32
CA LYS A 355 -12.06 -2.95 -12.99
C LYS A 355 -13.44 -2.48 -12.51
N SER A 356 -14.45 -3.33 -12.47
CA SER A 356 -15.76 -3.00 -11.91
C SER A 356 -15.89 -3.59 -10.49
N HIS A 357 -16.34 -2.79 -9.53
CA HIS A 357 -16.71 -3.26 -8.19
C HIS A 357 -18.20 -3.63 -8.07
N GLU A 358 -18.94 -3.57 -9.19
CA GLU A 358 -20.38 -3.86 -9.26
C GLU A 358 -20.68 -5.06 -10.14
N GLU A 359 -19.95 -5.21 -11.25
CA GLU A 359 -20.27 -6.21 -12.28
C GLU A 359 -19.19 -7.27 -12.40
N THR A 360 -19.58 -8.45 -12.81
CA THR A 360 -18.68 -9.55 -13.15
C THR A 360 -17.99 -9.30 -14.50
N LEU A 361 -16.79 -9.82 -14.67
CA LEU A 361 -16.03 -9.79 -15.91
C LEU A 361 -15.86 -11.22 -16.44
N THR A 362 -16.23 -11.46 -17.68
CA THR A 362 -15.91 -12.73 -18.35
C THR A 362 -14.69 -12.54 -19.26
N ILE A 363 -13.73 -13.44 -19.13
CA ILE A 363 -12.55 -13.50 -20.00
C ILE A 363 -12.48 -14.84 -20.74
N ARG A 364 -11.97 -14.82 -21.96
CA ARG A 364 -11.52 -16.02 -22.68
C ARG A 364 -10.00 -15.96 -22.80
N ILE A 365 -9.34 -17.05 -22.41
CA ILE A 365 -7.91 -17.21 -22.49
C ILE A 365 -7.58 -18.46 -23.32
N THR A 366 -6.62 -18.34 -24.23
CA THR A 366 -6.11 -19.46 -25.02
C THR A 366 -4.61 -19.55 -24.81
N ALA A 367 -4.14 -20.71 -24.35
CA ALA A 367 -2.73 -21.00 -24.15
C ALA A 367 -2.03 -21.35 -25.48
N ARG A 368 -0.71 -21.20 -25.50
CA ARG A 368 0.20 -21.78 -26.50
C ARG A 368 0.67 -23.17 -26.03
N ASN A 369 1.74 -23.68 -26.61
CA ASN A 369 2.28 -25.04 -26.39
C ASN A 369 2.66 -25.36 -24.93
N SER A 370 2.99 -24.37 -24.10
CA SER A 370 3.22 -24.54 -22.67
C SER A 370 1.98 -24.09 -21.90
N ILE A 371 1.41 -24.98 -21.11
CA ILE A 371 0.14 -24.75 -20.43
C ILE A 371 0.39 -23.91 -19.17
N PRO A 372 -0.07 -22.64 -19.08
CA PRO A 372 -0.11 -21.91 -17.83
C PRO A 372 -1.02 -22.63 -16.84
N ARG A 373 -0.72 -22.49 -15.55
CA ARG A 373 -1.57 -23.01 -14.48
C ARG A 373 -2.44 -21.90 -13.93
N TYR A 374 -3.70 -22.20 -13.73
CA TYR A 374 -4.60 -21.37 -12.96
C TYR A 374 -4.24 -21.47 -11.48
N LEU A 375 -4.30 -20.36 -10.76
CA LEU A 375 -4.11 -20.32 -9.31
C LEU A 375 -5.43 -19.94 -8.63
N THR A 376 -5.90 -20.79 -7.73
CA THR A 376 -7.02 -20.48 -6.84
C THR A 376 -6.63 -19.37 -5.86
N LYS A 377 -7.58 -18.82 -5.10
CA LYS A 377 -7.28 -17.86 -4.03
C LYS A 377 -6.46 -18.46 -2.88
N GLN A 378 -6.45 -19.79 -2.76
CA GLN A 378 -5.59 -20.54 -1.85
C GLN A 378 -4.22 -20.86 -2.48
N LEU A 379 -3.92 -20.29 -3.65
CA LEU A 379 -2.72 -20.48 -4.44
C LEU A 379 -2.45 -21.93 -4.90
N GLN A 380 -3.52 -22.74 -4.98
CA GLN A 380 -3.44 -24.08 -5.53
C GLN A 380 -3.46 -24.04 -7.05
N GLU A 381 -2.61 -24.85 -7.69
CA GLU A 381 -2.54 -24.95 -9.15
C GLU A 381 -3.61 -25.86 -9.71
N GLU A 382 -4.35 -25.37 -10.69
CA GLU A 382 -5.34 -26.11 -11.46
C GLU A 382 -5.06 -26.01 -12.97
N ASN A 383 -5.69 -26.88 -13.74
CA ASN A 383 -5.64 -26.81 -15.19
C ASN A 383 -6.39 -25.57 -15.69
N ILE A 384 -5.82 -24.93 -16.70
CA ILE A 384 -6.44 -23.77 -17.32
C ILE A 384 -7.72 -24.16 -18.05
N LYS A 385 -8.77 -23.35 -17.86
CA LYS A 385 -10.03 -23.39 -18.62
C LYS A 385 -9.95 -22.35 -19.75
N THR A 386 -10.82 -22.47 -20.74
CA THR A 386 -10.90 -21.52 -21.85
C THR A 386 -11.63 -20.23 -21.49
N SER A 387 -12.43 -20.24 -20.43
CA SER A 387 -13.20 -19.08 -19.97
C SER A 387 -13.25 -19.03 -18.46
N TYR A 388 -13.21 -17.80 -17.92
CA TYR A 388 -13.35 -17.51 -16.50
C TYR A 388 -14.30 -16.34 -16.29
N THR A 389 -15.12 -16.44 -15.25
CA THR A 389 -15.89 -15.30 -14.73
C THR A 389 -15.18 -14.78 -13.49
N ILE A 390 -14.79 -13.52 -13.51
CA ILE A 390 -14.12 -12.81 -12.42
C ILE A 390 -15.17 -11.95 -11.74
N SER A 391 -15.41 -12.20 -10.45
CA SER A 391 -16.37 -11.42 -9.67
C SER A 391 -16.02 -9.92 -9.64
N ALA A 392 -16.96 -9.10 -9.20
CA ALA A 392 -16.74 -7.66 -9.05
C ALA A 392 -15.51 -7.35 -8.19
N GLY A 393 -14.62 -6.51 -8.69
CA GLY A 393 -13.37 -6.11 -8.07
C GLY A 393 -12.30 -7.20 -7.94
N ASP A 394 -12.63 -8.44 -8.29
CA ASP A 394 -11.79 -9.60 -8.01
C ASP A 394 -10.61 -9.76 -9.00
N ILE A 395 -9.72 -10.68 -8.65
CA ILE A 395 -8.49 -11.00 -9.40
C ILE A 395 -8.49 -12.45 -9.88
N GLN A 396 -7.96 -12.67 -11.06
CA GLN A 396 -7.65 -13.98 -11.60
C GLN A 396 -6.13 -14.12 -11.79
N LEU A 397 -5.58 -15.22 -11.30
CA LEU A 397 -4.13 -15.45 -11.28
C LEU A 397 -3.75 -16.67 -12.11
N PHE A 398 -2.64 -16.54 -12.84
CA PHE A 398 -2.05 -17.63 -13.61
C PHE A 398 -0.55 -17.67 -13.40
N ARG A 399 -0.01 -18.85 -13.16
CA ARG A 399 1.44 -19.09 -13.22
C ARG A 399 1.80 -19.41 -14.67
N LEU A 400 2.69 -18.61 -15.22
CA LEU A 400 3.28 -18.85 -16.55
C LEU A 400 4.57 -19.66 -16.35
N LYS A 401 4.91 -20.49 -17.30
CA LYS A 401 6.21 -21.18 -17.25
C LYS A 401 7.37 -20.21 -17.33
#